data_f9c2ce4a8972dd0a17b9f9c85cfdacab
#
_entry.id   f9c2ce4a8972dd0a17b9f9c85cfdacab
#
_cell.length_a   1.000
_cell.length_b   1.000
_cell.length_c   1.000
_cell.angle_alpha   90.00
_cell.angle_beta   90.00
_cell.angle_gamma   90.00
#
_symmetry.space_group_name_H-M   'P 1'
#
loop_
_entity.id
_entity.type
_entity.pdbx_description
1 polymer ?
#
loop_
_entity_poly.entity_id
_entity_poly.type
_entity_poly.pdbx_seq_one_letter_code
_entity_poly.pdbx_strand_id
1 'polypeptide(L)'
;IDNLGQPNHVHSRYWEDLRSEGHFDLVINATSAGRGSEPMKLPFDLCSNHTACVDLGYGRSAIDFLAWARASNCGLAIDGLGMLVEQAAESFYVMQGARPETNEVYAQLRRMADGEGASE
;
A
#
# COMPACT_ATOMS: atom_id res chain seq x y z
N ILE A 1 -12.74 4.12 -17.25
CA ILE A 1 -12.74 2.65 -17.16
C ILE A 1 -13.11 2.03 -18.48
N ASP A 2 -14.08 2.62 -19.18
CA ASP A 2 -14.51 2.13 -20.51
C ASP A 2 -13.36 2.14 -21.53
N ASN A 3 -12.29 2.87 -21.25
CA ASN A 3 -11.12 2.97 -22.12
C ASN A 3 -10.05 1.92 -21.84
N LEU A 4 -10.25 1.03 -20.86
CA LEU A 4 -9.25 0.03 -20.49
C LEU A 4 -9.41 -1.31 -21.23
N GLY A 5 -10.28 -1.36 -22.23
CA GLY A 5 -10.32 -2.42 -23.25
C GLY A 5 -10.91 -3.76 -22.83
N GLN A 6 -11.15 -4.01 -21.55
CA GLN A 6 -11.75 -5.26 -21.07
C GLN A 6 -12.77 -4.99 -19.98
N PRO A 7 -14.01 -4.65 -20.37
CA PRO A 7 -15.02 -4.16 -19.43
C PRO A 7 -15.42 -5.14 -18.32
N ASN A 8 -15.18 -6.44 -18.52
CA ASN A 8 -15.52 -7.45 -17.50
C ASN A 8 -14.41 -7.68 -16.48
N HIS A 9 -13.25 -7.06 -16.64
CA HIS A 9 -12.11 -7.27 -15.76
C HIS A 9 -11.77 -6.05 -14.88
N VAL A 10 -12.28 -4.87 -15.21
CA VAL A 10 -12.03 -3.65 -14.47
C VAL A 10 -13.35 -2.99 -14.13
N HIS A 11 -13.57 -2.75 -12.85
CA HIS A 11 -14.80 -2.18 -12.34
C HIS A 11 -14.50 -0.97 -11.48
N SER A 12 -15.34 0.08 -11.62
CA SER A 12 -15.34 1.24 -10.74
C SER A 12 -16.47 1.10 -9.72
N ARG A 13 -16.20 1.50 -8.49
CA ARG A 13 -17.20 1.49 -7.43
C ARG A 13 -17.10 2.77 -6.62
N TYR A 14 -18.23 3.25 -6.14
CA TYR A 14 -18.26 4.29 -5.14
C TYR A 14 -17.76 3.74 -3.80
N TRP A 15 -17.21 4.62 -2.99
CA TRP A 15 -16.67 4.23 -1.68
C TRP A 15 -17.72 3.53 -0.81
N GLU A 16 -18.95 4.04 -0.86
CA GLU A 16 -20.07 3.51 -0.07
C GLU A 16 -20.47 2.09 -0.47
N ASP A 17 -20.17 1.69 -1.69
CA ASP A 17 -20.55 0.38 -2.21
C ASP A 17 -19.55 -0.73 -1.90
N LEU A 18 -18.41 -0.40 -1.28
CA LEU A 18 -17.36 -1.38 -0.98
C LEU A 18 -17.82 -2.50 -0.05
N ARG A 19 -18.78 -2.22 0.82
CA ARG A 19 -19.30 -3.22 1.76
C ARG A 19 -19.93 -4.42 1.10
N SER A 20 -20.40 -4.27 -0.12
CA SER A 20 -21.11 -5.35 -0.85
C SER A 20 -20.21 -6.13 -1.79
N GLU A 21 -18.92 -5.79 -1.87
CA GLU A 21 -18.02 -6.38 -2.87
C GLU A 21 -17.38 -7.70 -2.43
N GLY A 22 -17.41 -8.03 -1.14
CA GLY A 22 -16.81 -9.25 -0.61
C GLY A 22 -15.31 -9.13 -0.37
N HIS A 23 -14.63 -10.27 -0.32
CA HIS A 23 -13.20 -10.32 -0.03
C HIS A 23 -12.36 -10.16 -1.30
N PHE A 24 -11.21 -9.52 -1.14
CA PHE A 24 -10.22 -9.37 -2.21
C PHE A 24 -8.93 -10.08 -1.82
N ASP A 25 -8.18 -10.53 -2.81
CA ASP A 25 -6.86 -11.15 -2.59
C ASP A 25 -5.78 -10.10 -2.34
N LEU A 26 -5.93 -8.91 -2.93
CA LEU A 26 -4.98 -7.83 -2.82
C LEU A 26 -5.75 -6.51 -2.70
N VAL A 27 -5.43 -5.73 -1.68
CA VAL A 27 -5.97 -4.37 -1.49
C VAL A 27 -4.81 -3.40 -1.48
N ILE A 28 -4.83 -2.43 -2.38
CA ILE A 28 -3.77 -1.43 -2.51
C ILE A 28 -4.36 -0.05 -2.20
N ASN A 29 -3.78 0.63 -1.22
CA ASN A 29 -4.12 2.03 -0.96
C ASN A 29 -3.18 2.94 -1.78
N ALA A 30 -3.70 3.51 -2.85
CA ALA A 30 -3.02 4.47 -3.69
C ALA A 30 -3.61 5.88 -3.53
N THR A 31 -4.32 6.13 -2.44
CA THR A 31 -5.01 7.39 -2.18
C THR A 31 -4.22 8.25 -1.21
N SER A 32 -4.64 9.51 -1.07
CA SER A 32 -4.15 10.40 -0.01
C SER A 32 -5.02 10.34 1.25
N ALA A 33 -6.02 9.46 1.29
CA ALA A 33 -6.86 9.29 2.47
C ALA A 33 -6.02 8.81 3.64
N GLY A 34 -6.30 9.33 4.83
CA GLY A 34 -5.53 9.00 6.03
C GLY A 34 -4.32 9.90 6.28
N ARG A 35 -3.99 10.78 5.34
CA ARG A 35 -2.89 11.75 5.52
C ARG A 35 -3.33 13.02 6.22
N GLY A 36 -4.64 13.23 6.35
CA GLY A 36 -5.22 14.38 7.05
C GLY A 36 -5.64 14.03 8.45
N SER A 37 -6.51 14.86 9.02
CA SER A 37 -7.04 14.68 10.38
C SER A 37 -8.17 13.66 10.46
N GLU A 38 -8.75 13.26 9.33
CA GLU A 38 -9.85 12.29 9.32
C GLU A 38 -9.33 10.88 9.11
N PRO A 39 -9.77 9.91 9.92
CA PRO A 39 -9.39 8.52 9.75
C PRO A 39 -9.97 7.94 8.47
N MET A 40 -9.25 6.99 7.88
CA MET A 40 -9.73 6.24 6.74
C MET A 40 -10.81 5.27 7.20
N LYS A 41 -11.99 5.36 6.56
CA LYS A 41 -13.14 4.50 6.88
C LYS A 41 -13.33 3.46 5.79
N LEU A 42 -12.80 2.29 6.01
CA LEU A 42 -12.97 1.14 5.12
C LEU A 42 -13.76 0.05 5.83
N PRO A 43 -14.62 -0.70 5.11
CA PRO A 43 -15.30 -1.84 5.70
C PRO A 43 -14.29 -2.96 6.00
N PHE A 44 -14.52 -3.69 7.09
CA PHE A 44 -13.65 -4.78 7.49
C PHE A 44 -13.85 -6.04 6.65
N ASP A 45 -14.89 -6.07 5.83
CA ASP A 45 -15.26 -7.24 5.03
C ASP A 45 -14.43 -7.39 3.75
N LEU A 46 -13.54 -6.43 3.46
CA LEU A 46 -12.71 -6.48 2.25
C LEU A 46 -11.57 -7.49 2.34
N CYS A 47 -11.22 -7.91 3.53
CA CYS A 47 -10.08 -8.79 3.77
C CYS A 47 -10.51 -10.15 4.30
N SER A 48 -9.81 -11.18 3.83
CA SER A 48 -9.75 -12.49 4.47
C SER A 48 -8.35 -12.68 5.05
N ASN A 49 -8.10 -13.80 5.70
CA ASN A 49 -6.78 -14.15 6.22
C ASN A 49 -5.75 -14.44 5.11
N HIS A 50 -6.17 -14.45 3.85
CA HIS A 50 -5.30 -14.62 2.69
C HIS A 50 -5.04 -13.30 1.95
N THR A 51 -5.69 -12.20 2.36
CA THR A 51 -5.56 -10.91 1.69
C THR A 51 -4.23 -10.27 2.00
N ALA A 52 -3.54 -9.78 0.99
CA ALA A 52 -2.40 -8.88 1.15
C ALA A 52 -2.87 -7.44 1.03
N CYS A 53 -2.49 -6.60 1.99
CA CYS A 53 -2.82 -5.18 2.00
C CYS A 53 -1.54 -4.37 1.86
N VAL A 54 -1.50 -3.47 0.90
CA VAL A 54 -0.33 -2.66 0.58
C VAL A 54 -0.71 -1.19 0.56
N ASP A 55 0.00 -0.36 1.32
CA ASP A 55 -0.08 1.09 1.19
C ASP A 55 1.10 1.56 0.34
N LEU A 56 0.86 2.41 -0.65
CA LEU A 56 1.94 2.94 -1.49
C LEU A 56 2.77 4.00 -0.74
N GLY A 57 2.25 4.54 0.36
CA GLY A 57 3.00 5.40 1.26
C GLY A 57 3.79 4.60 2.29
N TYR A 58 4.57 5.30 3.10
CA TYR A 58 5.30 4.71 4.21
C TYR A 58 5.35 5.70 5.37
N GLY A 59 5.83 5.23 6.55
CA GLY A 59 5.85 6.05 7.74
C GLY A 59 4.45 6.44 8.19
N ARG A 60 4.27 7.67 8.62
CA ARG A 60 2.99 8.18 9.13
C ARG A 60 1.84 8.04 8.15
N SER A 61 2.10 8.23 6.87
CA SER A 61 1.03 8.21 5.87
C SER A 61 0.40 6.83 5.70
N ALA A 62 1.09 5.78 6.13
CA ALA A 62 0.62 4.40 6.02
C ALA A 62 -0.03 3.87 7.29
N ILE A 63 0.04 4.59 8.42
CA ILE A 63 -0.37 4.07 9.73
C ILE A 63 -1.83 3.67 9.75
N ASP A 64 -2.72 4.53 9.28
CA ASP A 64 -4.15 4.28 9.36
C ASP A 64 -4.59 3.09 8.51
N PHE A 65 -4.08 3.01 7.28
CA PHE A 65 -4.40 1.90 6.38
C PHE A 65 -3.88 0.58 6.92
N LEU A 66 -2.65 0.55 7.40
CA LEU A 66 -2.06 -0.66 7.95
C LEU A 66 -2.76 -1.10 9.24
N ALA A 67 -3.18 -0.15 10.08
CA ALA A 67 -3.96 -0.46 11.27
C ALA A 67 -5.31 -1.08 10.90
N TRP A 68 -6.00 -0.51 9.91
CA TRP A 68 -7.24 -1.09 9.39
C TRP A 68 -7.01 -2.50 8.85
N ALA A 69 -5.95 -2.70 8.07
CA ALA A 69 -5.64 -4.00 7.48
C ALA A 69 -5.44 -5.07 8.55
N ARG A 70 -4.70 -4.75 9.60
CA ARG A 70 -4.47 -5.67 10.72
C ARG A 70 -5.76 -5.94 11.49
N ALA A 71 -6.56 -4.92 11.71
CA ALA A 71 -7.86 -5.07 12.38
C ALA A 71 -8.84 -5.91 11.54
N SER A 72 -8.65 -5.94 10.22
CA SER A 72 -9.45 -6.77 9.30
C SER A 72 -8.95 -8.20 9.23
N ASN A 73 -7.91 -8.58 9.98
CA ASN A 73 -7.30 -9.91 9.98
C ASN A 73 -6.75 -10.31 8.62
N CYS A 74 -6.14 -9.39 7.89
CA CYS A 74 -5.47 -9.70 6.63
C CYS A 74 -4.26 -10.61 6.86
N GLY A 75 -3.84 -11.32 5.82
CA GLY A 75 -2.68 -12.19 5.90
C GLY A 75 -1.35 -11.47 5.86
N LEU A 76 -1.31 -10.31 5.22
CA LEU A 76 -0.10 -9.51 5.08
C LEU A 76 -0.47 -8.02 4.98
N ALA A 77 0.24 -7.17 5.72
CA ALA A 77 0.07 -5.73 5.66
C ALA A 77 1.46 -5.09 5.53
N ILE A 78 1.71 -4.42 4.39
CA ILE A 78 3.01 -3.82 4.11
C ILE A 78 2.85 -2.39 3.61
N ASP A 79 3.85 -1.55 3.90
CA ASP A 79 3.92 -0.19 3.39
C ASP A 79 4.69 -0.13 2.05
N GLY A 80 4.83 1.08 1.52
CA GLY A 80 5.45 1.31 0.22
C GLY A 80 6.95 1.54 0.24
N LEU A 81 7.63 1.36 1.37
CA LEU A 81 9.06 1.67 1.43
C LEU A 81 9.88 0.76 0.50
N GLY A 82 9.58 -0.54 0.50
CA GLY A 82 10.23 -1.48 -0.42
C GLY A 82 10.00 -1.11 -1.88
N MET A 83 8.78 -0.75 -2.21
CA MET A 83 8.45 -0.31 -3.56
C MET A 83 9.25 0.94 -3.95
N LEU A 84 9.38 1.91 -3.05
CA LEU A 84 10.16 3.13 -3.29
C LEU A 84 11.61 2.81 -3.62
N VAL A 85 12.23 1.93 -2.85
CA VAL A 85 13.62 1.54 -3.06
C VAL A 85 13.80 0.80 -4.38
N GLU A 86 12.93 -0.16 -4.66
CA GLU A 86 13.06 -0.98 -5.87
C GLU A 86 12.79 -0.16 -7.15
N GLN A 87 11.81 0.75 -7.13
CA GLN A 87 11.55 1.58 -8.30
C GLN A 87 12.69 2.57 -8.55
N ALA A 88 13.35 3.06 -7.50
CA ALA A 88 14.52 3.92 -7.65
C ALA A 88 15.69 3.15 -8.25
N ALA A 89 15.90 1.91 -7.83
CA ALA A 89 16.93 1.04 -8.40
C ALA A 89 16.66 0.75 -9.89
N GLU A 90 15.41 0.53 -10.24
CA GLU A 90 15.02 0.30 -11.63
C GLU A 90 15.24 1.55 -12.49
N SER A 91 14.90 2.72 -11.96
CA SER A 91 15.15 4.00 -12.65
C SER A 91 16.65 4.22 -12.88
N PHE A 92 17.46 3.92 -11.88
CA PHE A 92 18.92 4.01 -11.99
C PHE A 92 19.43 3.06 -13.08
N TYR A 93 18.91 1.83 -13.11
CA TYR A 93 19.28 0.85 -14.13
C TYR A 93 18.97 1.36 -15.54
N VAL A 94 17.80 1.93 -15.74
CA VAL A 94 17.40 2.46 -17.06
C VAL A 94 18.34 3.59 -17.49
N MET A 95 18.76 4.45 -16.56
CA MET A 95 19.60 5.61 -16.88
C MET A 95 21.08 5.27 -16.97
N GLN A 96 21.58 4.32 -16.18
CA GLN A 96 23.01 4.06 -16.03
C GLN A 96 23.45 2.67 -16.51
N GLY A 97 22.53 1.78 -16.82
CA GLY A 97 22.84 0.44 -17.31
C GLY A 97 23.27 -0.57 -16.24
N ALA A 98 23.27 -0.19 -14.98
CA ALA A 98 23.61 -1.08 -13.86
C ALA A 98 22.59 -0.94 -12.76
N ARG A 99 22.13 -2.08 -12.20
CA ARG A 99 21.17 -2.08 -11.10
C ARG A 99 21.91 -2.09 -9.76
N PRO A 100 21.71 -1.09 -8.91
CA PRO A 100 22.39 -1.05 -7.61
C PRO A 100 21.82 -2.09 -6.63
N GLU A 101 22.60 -2.42 -5.63
CA GLU A 101 22.15 -3.28 -4.52
C GLU A 101 21.15 -2.51 -3.67
N THR A 102 20.01 -3.13 -3.34
CA THR A 102 18.90 -2.47 -2.66
C THR A 102 18.76 -2.85 -1.19
N ASN A 103 19.29 -4.00 -0.77
CA ASN A 103 19.04 -4.53 0.57
C ASN A 103 19.54 -3.60 1.68
N GLU A 104 20.74 -3.08 1.54
CA GLU A 104 21.33 -2.18 2.55
C GLU A 104 20.61 -0.84 2.60
N VAL A 105 20.28 -0.30 1.42
CA VAL A 105 19.54 0.96 1.33
C VAL A 105 18.16 0.81 1.99
N TYR A 106 17.47 -0.26 1.67
CA TYR A 106 16.16 -0.55 2.29
C TYR A 106 16.27 -0.66 3.80
N ALA A 107 17.26 -1.41 4.31
CA ALA A 107 17.44 -1.60 5.75
C ALA A 107 17.72 -0.26 6.45
N GLN A 108 18.52 0.59 5.85
CA GLN A 108 18.85 1.91 6.41
C GLN A 108 17.61 2.82 6.43
N LEU A 109 16.88 2.87 5.34
CA LEU A 109 15.67 3.68 5.26
C LEU A 109 14.58 3.16 6.20
N ARG A 110 14.48 1.84 6.37
CA ARG A 110 13.53 1.24 7.30
C ARG A 110 13.83 1.67 8.74
N ARG A 111 15.09 1.66 9.14
CA ARG A 111 15.48 2.12 10.47
C ARG A 111 15.12 3.60 10.69
N MET A 112 15.32 4.44 9.68
CA MET A 112 14.97 5.86 9.77
C MET A 112 13.45 6.05 9.89
N ALA A 113 12.68 5.37 9.07
CA ALA A 113 11.22 5.48 9.09
C ALA A 113 10.62 4.98 10.40
N ASP A 114 11.12 3.86 10.92
CA ASP A 114 10.66 3.30 12.19
C ASP A 114 11.07 4.18 13.37
N GLY A 115 12.25 4.79 13.30
CA GLY A 115 12.73 5.74 14.30
C GLY A 115 11.87 6.99 14.38
N GLU A 116 11.45 7.52 13.23
CA GLU A 116 10.52 8.66 13.18
C GLU A 116 9.15 8.28 13.77
N GLY A 117 8.66 7.09 13.46
CA GLY A 117 7.41 6.59 14.03
C GLY A 117 7.49 6.38 15.53
N ALA A 118 8.64 5.95 16.03
CA ALA A 118 8.86 5.69 17.47
C ALA A 118 8.99 6.97 18.28
N SER A 119 9.36 8.10 17.68
CA SER A 119 9.54 9.37 18.38
C SER A 119 8.23 10.09 18.69
N GLU A 120 7.11 9.50 18.31
CA GLU A 120 5.76 10.01 18.52
C GLU A 120 5.02 9.21 19.56
#